data_622a2804bdf8154484b991a89926cb06
#
_entry.id   622a2804bdf8154484b991a89926cb06
#
_cell.length_a   1.000
_cell.length_b   1.000
_cell.length_c   1.000
_cell.angle_alpha   90.00
_cell.angle_beta   90.00
_cell.angle_gamma   90.00
#
_symmetry.space_group_name_H-M   'P 1'
#
loop_
_entity.id
_entity.type
_entity.pdbx_description
1 polymer ?
#
loop_
_entity_poly.entity_id
_entity_poly.type
_entity_poly.pdbx_seq_one_letter_code
_entity_poly.pdbx_strand_id
1 'polypeptide(L)'
;MPTADGKFGVGIVGTGWCAAAHLRAFAGNPYTRVVLMCGRNEQRARRKLKDFGAEVADVSFTRKYDDLLSAKDVDIIAISTPNHLHAEQAIQAAQAGKHFVLEKPTGLDVRELAKIGTAVRRAQVRTIVSFVLHYNPFLKFAYWLRESGRLGAIRYVRCQYLSRILESYPGWSWLKTARSGRSHLLAAGCHAVDALRWCSGLEPTAVSAYHTQFTKGYQWPTSIVVNLQLGRRAIGQVVSSTDYMMPYTFGVELMGDRATLRDDTIFWKDQPIDLDELRQANPFPEVTLKPGRALDGSSMIQIDCEMPASGNVRSHPFQGEIDELVNCIRQNRESHLNVFDAQKTMEVCLAADRSATNNGRTVKLPLIKQTGD
;
A
#
# COMPACT_ATOMS: atom_id res chain seq x y z
N MET A 1 19.09 -14.04 14.08
CA MET A 1 18.92 -15.49 14.32
C MET A 1 17.61 -15.70 15.07
N PRO A 2 16.83 -16.73 14.78
CA PRO A 2 15.56 -16.93 15.48
C PRO A 2 15.77 -16.98 16.99
N THR A 3 14.74 -16.60 17.73
CA THR A 3 14.67 -16.72 19.20
C THR A 3 14.82 -18.21 19.63
N ALA A 4 15.00 -18.46 20.92
CA ALA A 4 15.23 -19.83 21.46
C ALA A 4 14.11 -20.86 21.09
N ASP A 5 12.92 -20.38 20.74
CA ASP A 5 11.78 -21.19 20.26
C ASP A 5 11.73 -21.33 18.72
N GLY A 6 12.78 -20.90 18.01
CA GLY A 6 12.86 -20.98 16.55
C GLY A 6 12.02 -19.95 15.80
N LYS A 7 11.41 -18.97 16.49
CA LYS A 7 10.61 -17.88 15.90
C LYS A 7 11.43 -16.61 15.72
N PHE A 8 11.04 -15.80 14.75
CA PHE A 8 11.57 -14.44 14.61
C PHE A 8 10.95 -13.52 15.67
N GLY A 9 11.80 -12.85 16.41
CA GLY A 9 11.35 -11.82 17.35
C GLY A 9 10.98 -10.54 16.63
N VAL A 10 9.86 -9.95 16.99
CA VAL A 10 9.31 -8.75 16.34
C VAL A 10 9.26 -7.58 17.30
N GLY A 11 9.84 -6.46 16.90
CA GLY A 11 9.68 -5.16 17.52
C GLY A 11 8.68 -4.30 16.74
N ILE A 12 7.79 -3.57 17.44
CA ILE A 12 6.83 -2.67 16.78
C ILE A 12 7.04 -1.25 17.28
N VAL A 13 7.31 -0.30 16.38
CA VAL A 13 7.33 1.12 16.70
C VAL A 13 6.08 1.82 16.18
N GLY A 14 5.36 2.47 17.09
CA GLY A 14 4.03 3.04 16.85
C GLY A 14 2.96 2.40 17.71
N THR A 15 1.85 3.12 17.94
CA THR A 15 0.74 2.68 18.82
C THR A 15 -0.62 3.07 18.24
N GLY A 16 -0.68 3.21 16.92
CA GLY A 16 -1.89 3.48 16.14
C GLY A 16 -2.61 2.21 15.69
N TRP A 17 -3.66 2.38 14.90
CA TRP A 17 -4.43 1.26 14.35
C TRP A 17 -3.59 0.35 13.43
N CYS A 18 -2.67 0.92 12.62
CA CYS A 18 -1.73 0.13 11.81
C CYS A 18 -0.83 -0.75 12.69
N ALA A 19 -0.28 -0.19 13.78
CA ALA A 19 0.52 -0.96 14.73
C ALA A 19 -0.28 -2.11 15.35
N ALA A 20 -1.57 -1.90 15.65
CA ALA A 20 -2.45 -2.95 16.13
C ALA A 20 -2.73 -4.01 15.05
N ALA A 21 -2.89 -3.60 13.81
CA ALA A 21 -3.06 -4.52 12.68
C ALA A 21 -1.81 -5.38 12.44
N HIS A 22 -0.62 -4.77 12.42
CA HIS A 22 0.65 -5.50 12.34
C HIS A 22 0.84 -6.44 13.53
N LEU A 23 0.52 -6.00 14.75
CA LEU A 23 0.62 -6.86 15.92
C LEU A 23 -0.24 -8.12 15.78
N ARG A 24 -1.49 -7.98 15.35
CA ARG A 24 -2.37 -9.15 15.10
C ARG A 24 -1.82 -10.04 14.00
N ALA A 25 -1.34 -9.46 12.91
CA ALA A 25 -0.81 -10.23 11.77
C ALA A 25 0.47 -11.00 12.15
N PHE A 26 1.38 -10.38 12.92
CA PHE A 26 2.54 -11.08 13.45
C PHE A 26 2.17 -12.15 14.50
N ALA A 27 1.20 -11.88 15.36
CA ALA A 27 0.71 -12.88 16.32
C ALA A 27 0.03 -14.07 15.63
N GLY A 28 -0.62 -13.84 14.49
CA GLY A 28 -1.23 -14.88 13.65
C GLY A 28 -0.23 -15.69 12.81
N ASN A 29 1.01 -15.22 12.64
CA ASN A 29 2.02 -15.95 11.87
C ASN A 29 2.77 -16.96 12.78
N PRO A 30 2.85 -18.26 12.41
CA PRO A 30 3.43 -19.30 13.27
C PRO A 30 4.94 -19.16 13.51
N TYR A 31 5.64 -18.38 12.69
CA TYR A 31 7.10 -18.22 12.74
C TYR A 31 7.53 -16.91 13.41
N THR A 32 6.61 -16.15 14.01
CA THR A 32 6.95 -14.87 14.64
C THR A 32 6.40 -14.78 16.08
N ARG A 33 7.03 -13.94 16.87
CA ARG A 33 6.59 -13.55 18.19
C ARG A 33 6.88 -12.07 18.43
N VAL A 34 5.87 -11.29 18.76
CA VAL A 34 6.06 -9.89 19.14
C VAL A 34 6.65 -9.85 20.55
N VAL A 35 7.84 -9.29 20.70
CA VAL A 35 8.60 -9.27 21.96
C VAL A 35 8.70 -7.87 22.57
N LEU A 36 8.72 -6.82 21.73
CA LEU A 36 8.96 -5.46 22.19
C LEU A 36 8.14 -4.43 21.41
N MET A 37 7.51 -3.52 22.12
CA MET A 37 6.82 -2.37 21.54
C MET A 37 7.47 -1.06 21.94
N CYS A 38 7.53 -0.11 21.01
CA CYS A 38 8.04 1.23 21.25
C CYS A 38 6.95 2.29 21.04
N GLY A 39 6.81 3.16 22.05
CA GLY A 39 5.86 4.26 22.01
C GLY A 39 6.11 5.29 23.10
N ARG A 40 5.43 6.43 23.06
CA ARG A 40 5.65 7.55 23.98
C ARG A 40 5.12 7.31 25.41
N ASN A 41 4.07 6.52 25.56
CA ASN A 41 3.42 6.24 26.84
C ASN A 41 2.81 4.85 26.81
N GLU A 42 3.28 3.96 27.68
CA GLU A 42 2.90 2.54 27.73
C GLU A 42 1.42 2.35 28.03
N GLN A 43 0.93 2.96 29.11
CA GLN A 43 -0.46 2.77 29.54
C GLN A 43 -1.46 3.21 28.46
N ARG A 44 -1.19 4.35 27.82
CA ARG A 44 -1.99 4.84 26.69
C ARG A 44 -1.86 3.93 25.46
N ALA A 45 -0.66 3.39 25.21
CA ALA A 45 -0.42 2.47 24.10
C ALA A 45 -1.22 1.18 24.27
N ARG A 46 -1.10 0.51 25.44
CA ARG A 46 -1.81 -0.73 25.75
C ARG A 46 -3.33 -0.56 25.65
N ARG A 47 -3.87 0.54 26.19
CA ARG A 47 -5.30 0.84 26.06
C ARG A 47 -5.73 0.99 24.60
N LYS A 48 -5.03 1.82 23.81
CA LYS A 48 -5.34 2.01 22.39
C LYS A 48 -5.26 0.73 21.56
N LEU A 49 -4.24 -0.09 21.80
CA LEU A 49 -4.08 -1.35 21.08
C LEU A 49 -5.21 -2.32 21.41
N LYS A 50 -5.64 -2.36 22.67
CA LYS A 50 -6.82 -3.12 23.10
C LYS A 50 -8.09 -2.59 22.42
N ASP A 51 -8.28 -1.26 22.36
CA ASP A 51 -9.42 -0.63 21.67
C ASP A 51 -9.45 -1.00 20.18
N PHE A 52 -8.28 -1.26 19.58
CA PHE A 52 -8.14 -1.76 18.21
C PHE A 52 -8.12 -3.29 18.09
N GLY A 53 -8.47 -4.01 19.17
CA GLY A 53 -8.59 -5.47 19.18
C GLY A 53 -7.25 -6.22 19.13
N ALA A 54 -6.17 -5.64 19.65
CA ALA A 54 -4.86 -6.28 19.72
C ALA A 54 -4.48 -6.57 21.19
N GLU A 55 -4.05 -7.80 21.46
CA GLU A 55 -3.59 -8.21 22.77
C GLU A 55 -2.09 -7.94 22.94
N VAL A 56 -1.71 -7.43 24.11
CA VAL A 56 -0.34 -6.98 24.41
C VAL A 56 0.13 -7.40 25.81
N ALA A 57 -0.49 -8.43 26.41
CA ALA A 57 -0.21 -8.83 27.80
C ALA A 57 1.27 -9.17 28.02
N ASP A 58 1.85 -9.99 27.13
CA ASP A 58 3.20 -10.54 27.28
C ASP A 58 4.26 -9.76 26.44
N VAL A 59 3.92 -8.56 25.97
CA VAL A 59 4.83 -7.75 25.14
C VAL A 59 5.52 -6.71 26.02
N SER A 60 6.85 -6.70 26.02
CA SER A 60 7.65 -5.67 26.68
C SER A 60 7.44 -4.31 26.03
N PHE A 61 7.69 -3.22 26.77
CA PHE A 61 7.49 -1.86 26.29
C PHE A 61 8.71 -0.98 26.54
N THR A 62 9.05 -0.16 25.53
CA THR A 62 10.09 0.88 25.65
C THR A 62 9.63 2.22 25.11
N ARG A 63 10.32 3.28 25.52
CA ARG A 63 10.12 4.64 25.00
C ARG A 63 11.17 5.05 23.97
N LYS A 64 12.21 4.24 23.79
CA LYS A 64 13.35 4.53 22.93
C LYS A 64 13.37 3.58 21.73
N TYR A 65 13.45 4.13 20.53
CA TYR A 65 13.56 3.34 19.32
C TYR A 65 14.87 2.54 19.28
N ASP A 66 15.95 3.11 19.80
CA ASP A 66 17.25 2.45 19.89
C ASP A 66 17.23 1.12 20.64
N ASP A 67 16.29 0.93 21.58
CA ASP A 67 16.13 -0.33 22.29
C ASP A 67 15.64 -1.44 21.34
N LEU A 68 14.78 -1.11 20.35
CA LEU A 68 14.38 -2.07 19.30
C LEU A 68 15.56 -2.42 18.38
N LEU A 69 16.38 -1.42 18.05
CA LEU A 69 17.53 -1.59 17.16
C LEU A 69 18.60 -2.48 17.79
N SER A 70 18.85 -2.32 19.09
CA SER A 70 19.90 -3.01 19.83
C SER A 70 19.47 -4.34 20.43
N ALA A 71 18.16 -4.63 20.54
CA ALA A 71 17.65 -5.85 21.09
C ALA A 71 18.07 -7.07 20.26
N LYS A 72 18.72 -8.04 20.92
CA LYS A 72 19.22 -9.26 20.27
C LYS A 72 18.13 -10.24 19.88
N ASP A 73 16.99 -10.16 20.56
CA ASP A 73 15.80 -10.97 20.35
C ASP A 73 14.79 -10.31 19.41
N VAL A 74 15.13 -9.19 18.77
CA VAL A 74 14.36 -8.56 17.70
C VAL A 74 15.06 -8.78 16.37
N ASP A 75 14.42 -9.49 15.45
CA ASP A 75 14.89 -9.75 14.08
C ASP A 75 14.17 -8.86 13.05
N ILE A 76 12.89 -8.54 13.32
CA ILE A 76 12.00 -7.80 12.41
C ILE A 76 11.45 -6.58 13.14
N ILE A 77 11.40 -5.43 12.47
CA ILE A 77 10.77 -4.22 13.00
C ILE A 77 9.56 -3.83 12.15
N ALA A 78 8.40 -3.63 12.80
CA ALA A 78 7.24 -3.00 12.17
C ALA A 78 7.25 -1.49 12.45
N ILE A 79 7.34 -0.68 11.40
CA ILE A 79 7.41 0.78 11.48
C ILE A 79 6.03 1.36 11.14
N SER A 80 5.30 1.80 12.17
CA SER A 80 3.91 2.30 12.09
C SER A 80 3.74 3.63 12.82
N THR A 81 4.67 4.54 12.59
CA THR A 81 4.74 5.88 13.19
C THR A 81 4.11 6.95 12.29
N PRO A 82 4.08 8.23 12.67
CA PRO A 82 3.75 9.32 11.73
C PRO A 82 4.70 9.38 10.54
N ASN A 83 4.16 9.67 9.35
CA ASN A 83 4.85 9.58 8.06
C ASN A 83 6.25 10.21 8.02
N HIS A 84 6.44 11.35 8.67
CA HIS A 84 7.72 12.08 8.67
C HIS A 84 8.85 11.39 9.47
N LEU A 85 8.56 10.29 10.15
CA LEU A 85 9.54 9.47 10.88
C LEU A 85 9.93 8.20 10.12
N HIS A 86 9.16 7.81 9.09
CA HIS A 86 9.31 6.55 8.39
C HIS A 86 10.71 6.37 7.80
N ALA A 87 11.19 7.37 7.06
CA ALA A 87 12.47 7.28 6.36
C ALA A 87 13.64 7.11 7.32
N GLU A 88 13.71 7.92 8.37
CA GLU A 88 14.78 7.85 9.37
C GLU A 88 14.76 6.49 10.07
N GLN A 89 13.59 6.04 10.54
CA GLN A 89 13.45 4.78 11.24
C GLN A 89 13.78 3.57 10.35
N ALA A 90 13.37 3.58 9.09
CA ALA A 90 13.71 2.53 8.13
C ALA A 90 15.22 2.46 7.85
N ILE A 91 15.88 3.61 7.70
CA ILE A 91 17.34 3.68 7.53
C ILE A 91 18.06 3.10 8.75
N GLN A 92 17.66 3.49 9.96
CA GLN A 92 18.23 2.99 11.20
C GLN A 92 17.99 1.48 11.39
N ALA A 93 16.78 0.99 11.09
CA ALA A 93 16.48 -0.46 11.12
C ALA A 93 17.39 -1.24 10.18
N ALA A 94 17.55 -0.78 8.92
CA ALA A 94 18.46 -1.40 7.97
C ALA A 94 19.91 -1.40 8.47
N GLN A 95 20.41 -0.27 8.98
CA GLN A 95 21.77 -0.15 9.51
C GLN A 95 22.03 -1.08 10.71
N ALA A 96 20.99 -1.34 11.51
CA ALA A 96 21.03 -2.30 12.61
C ALA A 96 20.87 -3.77 12.16
N GLY A 97 20.79 -4.02 10.86
CA GLY A 97 20.63 -5.37 10.30
C GLY A 97 19.24 -5.98 10.54
N LYS A 98 18.23 -5.16 10.87
CA LYS A 98 16.88 -5.64 11.11
C LYS A 98 16.08 -5.69 9.81
N HIS A 99 15.40 -6.80 9.55
CA HIS A 99 14.34 -6.86 8.55
C HIS A 99 13.18 -5.94 8.96
N PHE A 100 12.38 -5.45 8.02
CA PHE A 100 11.28 -4.60 8.44
C PHE A 100 10.08 -4.59 7.49
N VAL A 101 8.90 -4.36 8.07
CA VAL A 101 7.73 -3.85 7.38
C VAL A 101 7.63 -2.35 7.63
N LEU A 102 7.41 -1.60 6.56
CA LEU A 102 7.33 -0.14 6.60
C LEU A 102 5.96 0.35 6.13
N GLU A 103 5.28 1.10 6.97
CA GLU A 103 4.06 1.77 6.57
C GLU A 103 4.32 2.80 5.46
N LYS A 104 3.32 2.91 4.57
CA LYS A 104 3.32 3.95 3.52
C LYS A 104 2.84 5.31 4.11
N PRO A 105 3.27 6.43 3.55
CA PRO A 105 4.32 6.59 2.54
C PRO A 105 5.69 6.28 3.11
N THR A 106 6.57 5.68 2.31
CA THR A 106 7.90 5.26 2.79
C THR A 106 8.80 6.44 3.12
N GLY A 107 8.63 7.56 2.43
CA GLY A 107 9.31 8.83 2.63
C GLY A 107 8.52 9.97 2.01
N LEU A 108 8.87 11.20 2.36
CA LEU A 108 8.16 12.40 1.95
C LEU A 108 8.92 13.24 0.91
N ASP A 109 10.11 12.83 0.53
CA ASP A 109 10.86 13.42 -0.58
C ASP A 109 11.78 12.40 -1.27
N VAL A 110 12.29 12.79 -2.44
CA VAL A 110 13.14 11.95 -3.29
C VAL A 110 14.45 11.53 -2.60
N ARG A 111 15.00 12.39 -1.75
CA ARG A 111 16.28 12.13 -1.04
C ARG A 111 16.07 11.05 0.04
N GLU A 112 14.94 11.10 0.75
CA GLU A 112 14.55 10.09 1.72
C GLU A 112 14.42 8.72 1.05
N LEU A 113 13.70 8.63 -0.07
CA LEU A 113 13.55 7.39 -0.83
C LEU A 113 14.91 6.80 -1.25
N ALA A 114 15.79 7.63 -1.80
CA ALA A 114 17.13 7.20 -2.21
C ALA A 114 18.00 6.69 -1.03
N LYS A 115 17.91 7.37 0.13
CA LYS A 115 18.64 6.97 1.35
C LYS A 115 18.14 5.63 1.90
N ILE A 116 16.82 5.40 1.92
CA ILE A 116 16.23 4.12 2.34
C ILE A 116 16.76 3.00 1.43
N GLY A 117 16.66 3.15 0.12
CA GLY A 117 17.15 2.15 -0.84
C GLY A 117 18.65 1.88 -0.68
N THR A 118 19.46 2.91 -0.44
CA THR A 118 20.90 2.75 -0.20
C THR A 118 21.17 1.97 1.10
N ALA A 119 20.48 2.28 2.19
CA ALA A 119 20.65 1.60 3.47
C ALA A 119 20.27 0.11 3.37
N VAL A 120 19.12 -0.19 2.77
CA VAL A 120 18.63 -1.57 2.57
C VAL A 120 19.58 -2.37 1.68
N ARG A 121 20.07 -1.81 0.58
CA ARG A 121 21.02 -2.48 -0.31
C ARG A 121 22.34 -2.81 0.40
N ARG A 122 22.85 -1.90 1.22
CA ARG A 122 24.09 -2.13 1.99
C ARG A 122 23.92 -3.19 3.08
N ALA A 123 22.79 -3.18 3.76
CA ALA A 123 22.51 -4.09 4.86
C ALA A 123 21.99 -5.46 4.42
N GLN A 124 21.53 -5.59 3.17
CA GLN A 124 20.92 -6.81 2.60
C GLN A 124 19.76 -7.38 3.43
N VAL A 125 19.04 -6.52 4.13
CA VAL A 125 17.85 -6.88 4.90
C VAL A 125 16.64 -7.05 3.99
N ARG A 126 15.70 -7.92 4.36
CA ARG A 126 14.44 -8.13 3.65
C ARG A 126 13.42 -7.12 4.14
N THR A 127 12.69 -6.55 3.21
CA THR A 127 11.73 -5.48 3.49
C THR A 127 10.41 -5.73 2.80
N ILE A 128 9.33 -5.21 3.38
CA ILE A 128 8.05 -5.07 2.72
C ILE A 128 7.45 -3.71 3.05
N VAL A 129 6.75 -3.12 2.11
CA VAL A 129 6.03 -1.85 2.31
C VAL A 129 4.54 -2.12 2.31
N SER A 130 3.82 -1.55 3.28
CA SER A 130 2.40 -1.81 3.53
C SER A 130 1.46 -1.30 2.43
N PHE A 131 1.71 -1.73 1.20
CA PHE A 131 0.73 -1.67 0.12
C PHE A 131 -0.19 -2.88 0.20
N VAL A 132 -0.88 -2.98 1.33
CA VAL A 132 -1.70 -4.15 1.73
C VAL A 132 -2.80 -4.52 0.72
N LEU A 133 -3.15 -3.62 -0.18
CA LEU A 133 -4.14 -3.88 -1.24
C LEU A 133 -3.70 -4.96 -2.23
N HIS A 134 -2.41 -5.29 -2.34
CA HIS A 134 -1.94 -6.46 -3.09
C HIS A 134 -2.49 -7.79 -2.54
N TYR A 135 -2.94 -7.81 -1.29
CA TYR A 135 -3.54 -8.99 -0.66
C TYR A 135 -5.07 -8.94 -0.66
N ASN A 136 -5.66 -7.90 -1.25
CA ASN A 136 -7.10 -7.80 -1.47
C ASN A 136 -7.54 -8.77 -2.58
N PRO A 137 -8.50 -9.67 -2.35
CA PRO A 137 -8.89 -10.69 -3.32
C PRO A 137 -9.32 -10.12 -4.67
N PHE A 138 -10.08 -9.01 -4.67
CA PHE A 138 -10.48 -8.37 -5.92
C PHE A 138 -9.29 -7.85 -6.72
N LEU A 139 -8.31 -7.21 -6.06
CA LEU A 139 -7.13 -6.68 -6.76
C LEU A 139 -6.18 -7.79 -7.21
N LYS A 140 -6.07 -8.88 -6.46
CA LYS A 140 -5.38 -10.10 -6.91
C LYS A 140 -6.05 -10.68 -8.15
N PHE A 141 -7.37 -10.71 -8.18
CA PHE A 141 -8.13 -11.16 -9.34
C PHE A 141 -7.93 -10.21 -10.54
N ALA A 142 -7.97 -8.90 -10.36
CA ALA A 142 -7.71 -7.91 -11.41
C ALA A 142 -6.30 -8.07 -12.02
N TYR A 143 -5.29 -8.23 -11.16
CA TYR A 143 -3.92 -8.55 -11.56
C TYR A 143 -3.86 -9.85 -12.40
N TRP A 144 -4.44 -10.94 -11.88
CA TRP A 144 -4.47 -12.22 -12.56
C TRP A 144 -5.24 -12.16 -13.90
N LEU A 145 -6.36 -11.44 -13.94
CA LEU A 145 -7.16 -11.29 -15.17
C LEU A 145 -6.34 -10.62 -16.28
N ARG A 146 -5.51 -9.63 -15.93
CA ARG A 146 -4.57 -9.01 -16.86
C ARG A 146 -3.45 -9.98 -17.26
N GLU A 147 -2.79 -10.65 -16.27
CA GLU A 147 -1.69 -11.60 -16.54
C GLU A 147 -2.13 -12.76 -17.43
N SER A 148 -3.37 -13.23 -17.25
CA SER A 148 -3.95 -14.31 -18.09
C SER A 148 -4.23 -13.89 -19.55
N GLY A 149 -4.00 -12.59 -19.88
CA GLY A 149 -4.22 -12.05 -21.22
C GLY A 149 -5.68 -11.85 -21.62
N ARG A 150 -6.63 -12.09 -20.72
CA ARG A 150 -8.08 -11.98 -21.02
C ARG A 150 -8.54 -10.56 -21.30
N LEU A 151 -7.88 -9.57 -20.72
CA LEU A 151 -8.12 -8.16 -21.04
C LEU A 151 -7.48 -7.73 -22.37
N GLY A 152 -6.51 -8.48 -22.89
CA GLY A 152 -5.66 -8.07 -24.00
C GLY A 152 -4.63 -7.03 -23.58
N ALA A 153 -4.13 -6.23 -24.53
CA ALA A 153 -3.16 -5.19 -24.24
C ALA A 153 -3.83 -3.99 -23.56
N ILE A 154 -3.37 -3.64 -22.37
CA ILE A 154 -3.93 -2.50 -21.61
C ILE A 154 -3.64 -1.19 -22.34
N ARG A 155 -4.69 -0.36 -22.50
CA ARG A 155 -4.66 0.95 -23.18
C ARG A 155 -4.97 2.11 -22.25
N TYR A 156 -5.82 1.87 -21.25
CA TYR A 156 -6.20 2.86 -20.25
C TYR A 156 -6.34 2.21 -18.88
N VAL A 157 -5.89 2.93 -17.86
CA VAL A 157 -6.03 2.51 -16.46
C VAL A 157 -6.51 3.69 -15.64
N ARG A 158 -7.52 3.47 -14.82
CA ARG A 158 -7.95 4.44 -13.83
C ARG A 158 -8.03 3.79 -12.46
N CYS A 159 -7.42 4.44 -11.47
CA CYS A 159 -7.59 4.07 -10.06
C CYS A 159 -8.03 5.30 -9.25
N GLN A 160 -8.85 5.06 -8.23
CA GLN A 160 -9.29 6.12 -7.34
C GLN A 160 -9.24 5.70 -5.88
N TYR A 161 -8.82 6.63 -5.03
CA TYR A 161 -8.83 6.50 -3.58
C TYR A 161 -9.61 7.66 -2.98
N LEU A 162 -10.86 7.40 -2.64
CA LEU A 162 -11.79 8.40 -2.16
C LEU A 162 -12.14 8.09 -0.71
N SER A 163 -11.88 9.03 0.17
CA SER A 163 -12.08 8.84 1.60
C SER A 163 -12.57 10.13 2.24
N ARG A 164 -12.94 10.03 3.49
CA ARG A 164 -13.24 11.19 4.33
C ARG A 164 -12.49 11.03 5.65
N ILE A 165 -11.40 11.79 5.79
CA ILE A 165 -10.64 11.80 7.02
C ILE A 165 -11.12 12.99 7.85
N LEU A 166 -11.76 12.70 8.97
CA LEU A 166 -12.31 13.68 9.89
C LEU A 166 -11.35 13.97 11.06
N GLU A 167 -11.60 15.02 11.82
CA GLU A 167 -10.85 15.37 13.02
C GLU A 167 -10.85 14.27 14.09
N SER A 168 -11.87 13.42 14.08
CA SER A 168 -11.95 12.24 14.94
C SER A 168 -10.97 11.14 14.59
N TYR A 169 -10.31 11.20 13.41
CA TYR A 169 -9.31 10.21 13.01
C TYR A 169 -8.11 10.20 14.00
N PRO A 170 -7.70 9.05 14.50
CA PRO A 170 -6.68 8.97 15.56
C PRO A 170 -5.32 9.61 15.22
N GLY A 171 -5.03 9.78 13.94
CA GLY A 171 -3.80 10.40 13.42
C GLY A 171 -3.96 11.87 13.02
N TRP A 172 -5.14 12.49 13.19
CA TRP A 172 -5.46 13.83 12.71
C TRP A 172 -4.42 14.89 13.07
N SER A 173 -3.96 14.91 14.34
CA SER A 173 -3.04 15.94 14.85
C SER A 173 -1.74 16.09 14.06
N TRP A 174 -1.23 14.99 13.50
CA TRP A 174 -0.01 14.99 12.69
C TRP A 174 -0.31 14.90 11.19
N LEU A 175 -1.35 14.17 10.79
CA LEU A 175 -1.71 13.96 9.39
C LEU A 175 -2.10 15.28 8.70
N LYS A 176 -2.82 16.17 9.38
CA LYS A 176 -3.24 17.47 8.84
C LYS A 176 -2.09 18.43 8.53
N THR A 177 -0.89 18.18 9.06
CA THR A 177 0.26 19.08 8.90
C THR A 177 0.98 18.88 7.58
N ALA A 178 1.51 19.96 7.00
CA ALA A 178 2.34 19.90 5.80
C ALA A 178 3.60 19.06 6.02
N ARG A 179 4.13 19.01 7.26
CA ARG A 179 5.30 18.23 7.62
C ARG A 179 5.08 16.72 7.45
N SER A 180 3.88 16.22 7.72
CA SER A 180 3.62 14.77 7.78
C SER A 180 2.62 14.29 6.74
N GLY A 181 1.57 15.05 6.43
CA GLY A 181 0.56 14.66 5.43
C GLY A 181 1.02 14.92 3.99
N ARG A 182 1.55 16.09 3.72
CA ARG A 182 2.02 16.60 2.41
C ARG A 182 0.91 16.75 1.36
N SER A 183 0.20 15.69 1.05
CA SER A 183 -0.98 15.64 0.17
C SER A 183 -1.82 14.42 0.49
N HIS A 184 -3.08 14.41 0.08
CA HIS A 184 -3.90 13.21 0.20
C HIS A 184 -3.33 12.06 -0.65
N LEU A 185 -2.71 12.37 -1.80
CA LEU A 185 -2.08 11.38 -2.65
C LEU A 185 -0.96 10.63 -1.91
N LEU A 186 -0.06 11.35 -1.24
CA LEU A 186 1.02 10.74 -0.45
C LEU A 186 0.48 10.02 0.79
N ALA A 187 -0.43 10.65 1.54
CA ALA A 187 -0.91 10.09 2.80
C ALA A 187 -1.76 8.82 2.64
N ALA A 188 -2.55 8.75 1.56
CA ALA A 188 -3.54 7.68 1.35
C ALA A 188 -3.63 7.22 -0.11
N GLY A 189 -3.71 8.14 -1.06
CA GLY A 189 -3.89 7.86 -2.49
C GLY A 189 -2.73 7.13 -3.17
N CYS A 190 -1.58 7.02 -2.50
CA CYS A 190 -0.46 6.20 -3.00
C CYS A 190 -0.86 4.74 -3.26
N HIS A 191 -1.86 4.21 -2.54
CA HIS A 191 -2.47 2.92 -2.85
C HIS A 191 -3.09 2.85 -4.26
N ALA A 192 -3.70 3.95 -4.74
CA ALA A 192 -4.27 3.98 -6.08
C ALA A 192 -3.18 4.06 -7.17
N VAL A 193 -2.08 4.76 -6.90
CA VAL A 193 -0.90 4.78 -7.79
C VAL A 193 -0.27 3.40 -7.85
N ASP A 194 -0.12 2.76 -6.72
CA ASP A 194 0.45 1.43 -6.59
C ASP A 194 -0.40 0.38 -7.33
N ALA A 195 -1.70 0.35 -7.08
CA ALA A 195 -2.63 -0.55 -7.76
C ALA A 195 -2.67 -0.31 -9.28
N LEU A 196 -2.57 0.95 -9.73
CA LEU A 196 -2.49 1.26 -11.15
C LEU A 196 -1.26 0.59 -11.80
N ARG A 197 -0.07 0.73 -11.17
CA ARG A 197 1.16 0.10 -11.65
C ARG A 197 1.03 -1.42 -11.65
N TRP A 198 0.64 -1.98 -10.53
CA TRP A 198 0.57 -3.43 -10.32
C TRP A 198 -0.48 -4.11 -11.21
N CYS A 199 -1.73 -3.65 -11.17
CA CYS A 199 -2.81 -4.27 -11.94
C CYS A 199 -2.61 -4.10 -13.45
N SER A 200 -2.03 -2.99 -13.92
CA SER A 200 -1.77 -2.80 -15.35
C SER A 200 -0.48 -3.45 -15.85
N GLY A 201 0.50 -3.67 -14.97
CA GLY A 201 1.86 -4.07 -15.34
C GLY A 201 2.63 -2.98 -16.10
N LEU A 202 2.19 -1.72 -16.02
CA LEU A 202 2.75 -0.60 -16.78
C LEU A 202 3.35 0.45 -15.84
N GLU A 203 4.56 0.90 -16.16
CA GLU A 203 5.23 1.95 -15.38
C GLU A 203 4.98 3.34 -16.00
N PRO A 204 4.63 4.33 -15.15
CA PRO A 204 4.49 5.71 -15.59
C PRO A 204 5.83 6.31 -16.04
N THR A 205 5.83 6.99 -17.19
CA THR A 205 6.99 7.68 -17.76
C THR A 205 6.90 9.20 -17.65
N ALA A 206 5.69 9.73 -17.48
CA ALA A 206 5.45 11.14 -17.25
C ALA A 206 4.11 11.35 -16.49
N VAL A 207 4.03 12.46 -15.79
CA VAL A 207 2.90 12.82 -14.93
C VAL A 207 2.52 14.29 -15.14
N SER A 208 1.20 14.56 -15.17
CA SER A 208 0.62 15.92 -15.10
C SER A 208 -0.55 15.90 -14.11
N ALA A 209 -0.62 16.87 -13.21
CA ALA A 209 -1.61 16.85 -12.14
C ALA A 209 -2.10 18.25 -11.76
N TYR A 210 -3.35 18.30 -11.27
CA TYR A 210 -3.95 19.48 -10.64
C TYR A 210 -4.53 19.10 -9.30
N HIS A 211 -4.41 19.99 -8.32
CA HIS A 211 -4.92 19.79 -6.98
C HIS A 211 -5.80 20.95 -6.52
N THR A 212 -6.58 20.69 -5.49
CA THR A 212 -7.40 21.69 -4.82
C THR A 212 -7.57 21.33 -3.35
N GLN A 213 -8.11 22.26 -2.58
CA GLN A 213 -8.39 22.08 -1.16
C GLN A 213 -9.78 22.60 -0.84
N PHE A 214 -10.72 21.70 -0.55
CA PHE A 214 -12.08 22.04 -0.13
C PHE A 214 -12.24 21.99 1.38
N THR A 215 -11.75 20.90 2.00
CA THR A 215 -11.88 20.70 3.44
C THR A 215 -10.90 21.58 4.20
N LYS A 216 -11.43 22.39 5.13
CA LYS A 216 -10.64 23.23 6.02
C LYS A 216 -9.87 22.39 7.06
N GLY A 217 -8.83 22.97 7.63
CA GLY A 217 -8.05 22.35 8.72
C GLY A 217 -6.80 21.57 8.27
N TYR A 218 -6.69 21.23 6.99
CA TYR A 218 -5.48 20.66 6.41
C TYR A 218 -4.49 21.74 5.98
N GLN A 219 -3.20 21.48 6.11
CA GLN A 219 -2.09 22.33 5.62
C GLN A 219 -1.59 21.88 4.25
N TRP A 220 -2.38 21.08 3.52
CA TRP A 220 -2.02 20.48 2.23
C TRP A 220 -3.27 20.24 1.38
N PRO A 221 -3.11 20.10 0.05
CA PRO A 221 -4.21 19.85 -0.87
C PRO A 221 -4.96 18.55 -0.56
N THR A 222 -6.28 18.65 -0.44
CA THR A 222 -7.17 17.55 -0.03
C THR A 222 -7.69 16.72 -1.18
N SER A 223 -7.58 17.24 -2.42
CA SER A 223 -7.97 16.53 -3.65
C SER A 223 -6.96 16.75 -4.76
N ILE A 224 -6.70 15.70 -5.53
CA ILE A 224 -5.80 15.74 -6.68
C ILE A 224 -6.30 14.81 -7.79
N VAL A 225 -6.15 15.27 -9.04
CA VAL A 225 -6.32 14.47 -10.25
C VAL A 225 -4.98 14.39 -10.96
N VAL A 226 -4.55 13.17 -11.26
CA VAL A 226 -3.26 12.85 -11.85
C VAL A 226 -3.47 12.15 -13.18
N ASN A 227 -2.88 12.67 -14.25
CA ASN A 227 -2.82 12.02 -15.56
C ASN A 227 -1.41 11.46 -15.78
N LEU A 228 -1.33 10.24 -16.29
CA LEU A 228 -0.11 9.47 -16.43
C LEU A 228 0.09 9.03 -17.88
N GLN A 229 1.31 9.15 -18.35
CA GLN A 229 1.75 8.47 -19.57
C GLN A 229 2.36 7.13 -19.16
N LEU A 230 1.81 6.04 -19.69
CA LEU A 230 2.23 4.66 -19.42
C LEU A 230 2.93 4.11 -20.66
N GLY A 231 4.24 4.33 -20.74
CA GLY A 231 5.00 4.03 -21.95
C GLY A 231 4.50 4.84 -23.16
N ARG A 232 4.46 4.20 -24.35
CA ARG A 232 4.08 4.88 -25.61
C ARG A 232 2.62 4.65 -26.02
N ARG A 233 1.92 3.65 -25.48
CA ARG A 233 0.65 3.14 -26.01
C ARG A 233 -0.49 3.12 -25.03
N ALA A 234 -0.26 3.54 -23.79
CA ALA A 234 -1.27 3.58 -22.76
C ALA A 234 -1.21 4.87 -21.95
N ILE A 235 -2.34 5.23 -21.36
CA ILE A 235 -2.49 6.36 -20.44
C ILE A 235 -3.14 5.89 -19.16
N GLY A 236 -2.94 6.65 -18.09
CA GLY A 236 -3.54 6.36 -16.79
C GLY A 236 -4.08 7.60 -16.11
N GLN A 237 -4.99 7.38 -15.17
CA GLN A 237 -5.53 8.44 -14.33
C GLN A 237 -5.63 7.95 -12.88
N VAL A 238 -5.21 8.80 -11.94
CA VAL A 238 -5.45 8.60 -10.52
C VAL A 238 -6.25 9.78 -9.96
N VAL A 239 -7.30 9.47 -9.21
CA VAL A 239 -8.06 10.46 -8.43
C VAL A 239 -7.91 10.13 -6.95
N SER A 240 -7.46 11.10 -6.17
CA SER A 240 -7.29 10.93 -4.73
C SER A 240 -7.88 12.11 -3.99
N SER A 241 -8.80 11.85 -3.05
CA SER A 241 -9.52 12.91 -2.34
C SER A 241 -9.96 12.49 -0.95
N THR A 242 -9.86 13.44 0.01
CA THR A 242 -10.52 13.35 1.33
C THR A 242 -11.74 14.28 1.44
N ASP A 243 -12.16 14.91 0.34
CA ASP A 243 -13.29 15.85 0.29
C ASP A 243 -14.63 15.17 -0.03
N TYR A 244 -14.64 13.89 -0.28
CA TYR A 244 -15.83 13.15 -0.70
C TYR A 244 -16.85 12.98 0.43
N MET A 245 -18.13 13.15 0.08
CA MET A 245 -19.28 12.99 0.99
C MET A 245 -19.91 11.60 0.88
N MET A 246 -19.14 10.59 0.50
CA MET A 246 -19.55 9.20 0.37
C MET A 246 -18.65 8.28 1.21
N PRO A 247 -19.04 7.03 1.46
CA PRO A 247 -18.18 6.07 2.12
C PRO A 247 -16.85 5.89 1.39
N TYR A 248 -15.83 5.38 2.11
CA TYR A 248 -14.56 5.01 1.50
C TYR A 248 -14.79 4.18 0.25
N THR A 249 -14.16 4.62 -0.85
CA THR A 249 -14.27 3.97 -2.15
C THR A 249 -12.89 3.83 -2.75
N PHE A 250 -12.57 2.59 -3.12
CA PHE A 250 -11.41 2.26 -3.94
C PHE A 250 -11.92 1.70 -5.25
N GLY A 251 -11.62 2.38 -6.35
CA GLY A 251 -12.06 1.97 -7.69
C GLY A 251 -10.89 1.63 -8.59
N VAL A 252 -11.07 0.63 -9.45
CA VAL A 252 -10.10 0.21 -10.46
C VAL A 252 -10.79 0.00 -11.80
N GLU A 253 -10.24 0.59 -12.85
CA GLU A 253 -10.66 0.36 -14.23
C GLU A 253 -9.44 0.01 -15.09
N LEU A 254 -9.48 -1.15 -15.72
CA LEU A 254 -8.47 -1.64 -16.66
C LEU A 254 -9.13 -1.82 -18.03
N MET A 255 -8.85 -0.95 -18.98
CA MET A 255 -9.36 -1.04 -20.34
C MET A 255 -8.29 -1.67 -21.24
N GLY A 256 -8.53 -2.89 -21.63
CA GLY A 256 -7.74 -3.59 -22.64
C GLY A 256 -8.38 -3.52 -24.02
N ASP A 257 -7.70 -4.08 -25.01
CA ASP A 257 -8.20 -4.14 -26.40
C ASP A 257 -9.14 -5.35 -26.65
N ARG A 258 -9.33 -6.24 -25.67
CA ARG A 258 -10.27 -7.36 -25.71
C ARG A 258 -11.44 -7.17 -24.73
N ALA A 259 -11.14 -6.74 -23.51
CA ALA A 259 -12.13 -6.57 -22.46
C ALA A 259 -11.75 -5.40 -21.52
N THR A 260 -12.73 -4.94 -20.77
CA THR A 260 -12.60 -3.91 -19.74
C THR A 260 -13.07 -4.49 -18.40
N LEU A 261 -12.19 -4.42 -17.40
CA LEU A 261 -12.59 -4.55 -16.01
C LEU A 261 -12.87 -3.14 -15.48
N ARG A 262 -14.07 -2.91 -14.95
CA ARG A 262 -14.41 -1.66 -14.29
C ARG A 262 -15.10 -1.95 -12.96
N ASP A 263 -14.43 -1.57 -11.89
CA ASP A 263 -14.85 -1.88 -10.54
C ASP A 263 -15.14 -3.40 -10.41
N ASP A 264 -16.37 -3.78 -10.14
CA ASP A 264 -16.82 -5.17 -9.94
C ASP A 264 -17.38 -5.83 -11.21
N THR A 265 -17.10 -5.28 -12.40
CA THR A 265 -17.74 -5.75 -13.63
C THR A 265 -16.73 -5.92 -14.77
N ILE A 266 -16.86 -7.02 -15.53
CA ILE A 266 -16.10 -7.25 -16.77
C ILE A 266 -17.03 -7.10 -17.97
N PHE A 267 -16.60 -6.27 -18.93
CA PHE A 267 -17.24 -6.02 -20.21
C PHE A 267 -16.33 -6.48 -21.36
N TRP A 268 -16.92 -6.92 -22.48
CA TRP A 268 -16.23 -7.25 -23.73
C TRP A 268 -17.01 -6.74 -24.92
N LYS A 269 -16.37 -6.65 -26.08
CA LYS A 269 -16.99 -6.13 -27.28
C LYS A 269 -17.37 -7.24 -28.28
N ASP A 270 -16.38 -7.86 -28.87
CA ASP A 270 -16.59 -8.70 -30.07
C ASP A 270 -16.55 -10.21 -29.75
N GLN A 271 -15.74 -10.62 -28.81
CA GLN A 271 -15.61 -12.02 -28.40
C GLN A 271 -15.99 -12.17 -26.92
N PRO A 272 -17.09 -12.84 -26.61
CA PRO A 272 -17.50 -13.03 -25.24
C PRO A 272 -16.43 -13.80 -24.45
N ILE A 273 -16.23 -13.38 -23.20
CA ILE A 273 -15.47 -14.16 -22.24
C ILE A 273 -16.36 -15.31 -21.80
N ASP A 274 -15.90 -16.55 -21.99
CA ASP A 274 -16.58 -17.73 -21.48
C ASP A 274 -16.56 -17.71 -19.95
N LEU A 275 -17.76 -17.59 -19.36
CA LEU A 275 -17.90 -17.47 -17.91
C LEU A 275 -17.52 -18.76 -17.19
N ASP A 276 -17.81 -19.92 -17.77
CA ASP A 276 -17.52 -21.20 -17.12
C ASP A 276 -16.02 -21.52 -17.20
N GLU A 277 -15.38 -21.21 -18.33
CA GLU A 277 -13.93 -21.26 -18.44
C GLU A 277 -13.27 -20.31 -17.43
N LEU A 278 -13.77 -19.08 -17.31
CA LEU A 278 -13.22 -18.09 -16.38
C LEU A 278 -13.39 -18.53 -14.91
N ARG A 279 -14.54 -19.11 -14.56
CA ARG A 279 -14.78 -19.69 -13.23
C ARG A 279 -13.83 -20.83 -12.92
N GLN A 280 -13.65 -21.74 -13.86
CA GLN A 280 -12.75 -22.88 -13.71
C GLN A 280 -11.28 -22.45 -13.59
N ALA A 281 -10.87 -21.42 -14.31
CA ALA A 281 -9.52 -20.91 -14.29
C ALA A 281 -9.22 -19.96 -13.12
N ASN A 282 -10.25 -19.43 -12.44
CA ASN A 282 -10.09 -18.47 -11.32
C ASN A 282 -9.40 -19.15 -10.12
N PRO A 283 -8.20 -18.68 -9.71
CA PRO A 283 -7.47 -19.30 -8.60
C PRO A 283 -7.88 -18.74 -7.21
N PHE A 284 -8.85 -17.82 -7.15
CA PHE A 284 -9.23 -17.12 -5.91
C PHE A 284 -10.62 -17.58 -5.45
N PRO A 285 -10.71 -18.43 -4.41
CA PRO A 285 -11.98 -18.93 -3.91
C PRO A 285 -12.89 -17.83 -3.34
N GLU A 286 -12.29 -16.71 -2.92
CA GLU A 286 -13.01 -15.54 -2.40
C GLU A 286 -13.71 -14.72 -3.49
N VAL A 287 -13.44 -15.03 -4.77
CA VAL A 287 -14.00 -14.31 -5.92
C VAL A 287 -15.04 -15.15 -6.63
N THR A 288 -16.28 -14.70 -6.60
CA THR A 288 -17.42 -15.34 -7.29
C THR A 288 -17.80 -14.55 -8.53
N LEU A 289 -17.99 -15.24 -9.65
CA LEU A 289 -18.34 -14.65 -10.94
C LEU A 289 -19.78 -15.01 -11.30
N LYS A 290 -20.60 -14.00 -11.66
CA LYS A 290 -22.02 -14.16 -12.01
C LYS A 290 -22.31 -13.54 -13.38
N PRO A 291 -23.22 -14.13 -14.18
CA PRO A 291 -23.67 -13.48 -15.38
C PRO A 291 -24.48 -12.23 -15.04
N GLY A 292 -24.33 -11.19 -15.82
CA GLY A 292 -25.10 -9.96 -15.69
C GLY A 292 -25.48 -9.36 -17.04
N ARG A 293 -26.28 -8.30 -17.02
CA ARG A 293 -26.62 -7.51 -18.19
C ARG A 293 -26.47 -6.02 -17.89
N ALA A 294 -25.85 -5.30 -18.80
CA ALA A 294 -25.77 -3.86 -18.76
C ALA A 294 -27.12 -3.20 -19.13
N LEU A 295 -27.24 -1.90 -18.91
CA LEU A 295 -28.49 -1.15 -19.20
C LEU A 295 -28.89 -1.20 -20.68
N ASP A 296 -27.94 -1.31 -21.59
CA ASP A 296 -28.16 -1.45 -23.03
C ASP A 296 -28.45 -2.90 -23.47
N GLY A 297 -28.57 -3.83 -22.49
CA GLY A 297 -28.81 -5.25 -22.72
C GLY A 297 -27.59 -6.09 -23.06
N SER A 298 -26.41 -5.49 -23.19
CA SER A 298 -25.16 -6.22 -23.42
C SER A 298 -24.81 -7.15 -22.26
N SER A 299 -24.22 -8.30 -22.56
CA SER A 299 -23.78 -9.25 -21.53
C SER A 299 -22.54 -8.74 -20.80
N MET A 300 -22.49 -9.00 -19.50
CA MET A 300 -21.35 -8.69 -18.64
C MET A 300 -21.12 -9.78 -17.60
N ILE A 301 -19.98 -9.77 -16.93
CA ILE A 301 -19.71 -10.62 -15.77
C ILE A 301 -19.61 -9.73 -14.55
N GLN A 302 -20.44 -10.01 -13.55
CA GLN A 302 -20.38 -9.37 -12.24
C GLN A 302 -19.42 -10.14 -11.34
N ILE A 303 -18.61 -9.42 -10.59
CA ILE A 303 -17.63 -9.94 -9.65
C ILE A 303 -18.11 -9.64 -8.22
N ASP A 304 -18.29 -10.68 -7.43
CA ASP A 304 -18.49 -10.58 -5.99
C ASP A 304 -17.21 -11.03 -5.28
N CYS A 305 -16.75 -10.26 -4.30
CA CYS A 305 -15.58 -10.60 -3.50
C CYS A 305 -15.92 -10.73 -2.03
N GLU A 306 -15.61 -11.86 -1.44
CA GLU A 306 -15.60 -12.03 -0.01
C GLU A 306 -14.29 -11.46 0.55
N MET A 307 -14.41 -10.44 1.40
CA MET A 307 -13.23 -9.79 2.00
C MET A 307 -12.80 -10.53 3.25
N PRO A 308 -11.50 -10.89 3.37
CA PRO A 308 -11.00 -11.49 4.60
C PRO A 308 -11.17 -10.55 5.79
N ALA A 309 -11.36 -11.12 6.97
CA ALA A 309 -11.44 -10.35 8.22
C ALA A 309 -10.14 -9.56 8.42
N SER A 310 -10.19 -8.27 8.21
CA SER A 310 -9.02 -7.37 8.23
C SER A 310 -9.08 -6.31 9.35
N GLY A 311 -9.86 -6.55 10.39
CA GLY A 311 -10.05 -5.62 11.49
C GLY A 311 -10.84 -4.38 11.11
N ASN A 312 -10.38 -3.19 11.52
CA ASN A 312 -11.15 -1.94 11.40
C ASN A 312 -11.29 -1.41 9.97
N VAL A 313 -10.48 -1.88 9.02
CA VAL A 313 -10.52 -1.47 7.61
C VAL A 313 -10.68 -2.71 6.73
N ARG A 314 -11.91 -3.04 6.38
CA ARG A 314 -12.26 -4.29 5.67
C ARG A 314 -11.49 -4.55 4.37
N SER A 315 -11.06 -3.51 3.68
CA SER A 315 -10.33 -3.63 2.42
C SER A 315 -8.81 -3.79 2.55
N HIS A 316 -8.27 -3.81 3.77
CA HIS A 316 -6.81 -3.79 4.02
C HIS A 316 -6.35 -5.06 4.77
N PRO A 317 -6.11 -6.18 4.07
CA PRO A 317 -5.71 -7.44 4.68
C PRO A 317 -4.21 -7.46 5.01
N PHE A 318 -3.85 -7.19 6.27
CA PHE A 318 -2.46 -7.14 6.73
C PHE A 318 -1.79 -8.52 6.88
N GLN A 319 -2.56 -9.59 7.06
CA GLN A 319 -1.98 -10.92 7.27
C GLN A 319 -1.09 -11.34 6.12
N GLY A 320 -1.56 -11.16 4.88
CA GLY A 320 -0.85 -11.59 3.68
C GLY A 320 0.52 -10.91 3.51
N GLU A 321 0.66 -9.63 3.87
CA GLU A 321 1.97 -8.96 3.77
C GLU A 321 2.96 -9.47 4.81
N ILE A 322 2.50 -9.78 6.01
CA ILE A 322 3.37 -10.33 7.05
C ILE A 322 3.82 -11.76 6.71
N ASP A 323 2.90 -12.58 6.19
CA ASP A 323 3.22 -13.93 5.73
C ASP A 323 4.24 -13.89 4.57
N GLU A 324 4.08 -12.95 3.63
CA GLU A 324 5.04 -12.73 2.54
C GLU A 324 6.41 -12.29 3.08
N LEU A 325 6.49 -11.30 3.97
CA LEU A 325 7.77 -10.85 4.55
C LEU A 325 8.49 -12.00 5.25
N VAL A 326 7.79 -12.74 6.10
CA VAL A 326 8.36 -13.86 6.85
C VAL A 326 8.86 -14.95 5.89
N ASN A 327 8.09 -15.28 4.86
CA ASN A 327 8.50 -16.24 3.84
C ASN A 327 9.73 -15.74 3.05
N CYS A 328 9.80 -14.46 2.73
CA CYS A 328 10.96 -13.85 2.08
C CYS A 328 12.23 -13.95 2.94
N ILE A 329 12.12 -13.70 4.24
CA ILE A 329 13.24 -13.86 5.19
C ILE A 329 13.68 -15.31 5.24
N ARG A 330 12.77 -16.27 5.40
CA ARG A 330 13.06 -17.71 5.51
C ARG A 330 13.68 -18.28 4.23
N GLN A 331 13.27 -17.79 3.07
CA GLN A 331 13.75 -18.25 1.77
C GLN A 331 14.92 -17.41 1.24
N ASN A 332 15.35 -16.39 1.97
CA ASN A 332 16.37 -15.44 1.57
C ASN A 332 16.10 -14.79 0.19
N ARG A 333 14.86 -14.46 -0.11
CA ARG A 333 14.43 -13.78 -1.34
C ARG A 333 13.87 -12.39 -1.08
N GLU A 334 13.77 -11.57 -2.10
CA GLU A 334 13.09 -10.26 -2.02
C GLU A 334 11.57 -10.43 -2.13
N SER A 335 10.83 -9.58 -1.39
CA SER A 335 9.40 -9.40 -1.63
C SER A 335 9.17 -8.61 -2.92
N HIS A 336 8.08 -8.87 -3.62
CA HIS A 336 7.64 -8.04 -4.75
C HIS A 336 7.22 -6.62 -4.31
N LEU A 337 6.90 -6.43 -3.02
CA LEU A 337 6.55 -5.16 -2.39
C LEU A 337 7.70 -4.56 -1.55
N ASN A 338 8.95 -4.84 -1.92
CA ASN A 338 10.09 -4.29 -1.20
C ASN A 338 10.21 -2.76 -1.37
N VAL A 339 11.13 -2.14 -0.64
CA VAL A 339 11.33 -0.67 -0.70
C VAL A 339 11.69 -0.15 -2.10
N PHE A 340 12.29 -0.98 -2.96
CA PHE A 340 12.67 -0.57 -4.32
C PHE A 340 11.47 -0.51 -5.26
N ASP A 341 10.51 -1.42 -5.12
CA ASP A 341 9.25 -1.32 -5.88
C ASP A 341 8.39 -0.17 -5.34
N ALA A 342 8.24 -0.07 -4.01
CA ALA A 342 7.54 1.03 -3.37
C ALA A 342 8.11 2.41 -3.74
N GLN A 343 9.44 2.52 -3.93
CA GLN A 343 10.07 3.74 -4.40
C GLN A 343 9.46 4.23 -5.73
N LYS A 344 9.18 3.35 -6.67
CA LYS A 344 8.58 3.74 -7.95
C LYS A 344 7.19 4.35 -7.76
N THR A 345 6.34 3.73 -6.91
CA THR A 345 5.04 4.29 -6.53
C THR A 345 5.18 5.69 -5.90
N MET A 346 6.11 5.82 -4.95
CA MET A 346 6.33 7.09 -4.26
C MET A 346 6.89 8.17 -5.18
N GLU A 347 7.74 7.83 -6.14
CA GLU A 347 8.24 8.78 -7.15
C GLU A 347 7.10 9.34 -8.01
N VAL A 348 6.12 8.53 -8.38
CA VAL A 348 4.92 8.99 -9.11
C VAL A 348 4.13 9.98 -8.26
N CYS A 349 3.91 9.68 -6.98
CA CYS A 349 3.20 10.58 -6.06
C CYS A 349 3.91 11.92 -5.91
N LEU A 350 5.23 11.90 -5.70
CA LEU A 350 6.05 13.12 -5.56
C LEU A 350 6.10 13.92 -6.86
N ALA A 351 6.17 13.26 -8.02
CA ALA A 351 6.10 13.90 -9.33
C ALA A 351 4.74 14.55 -9.56
N ALA A 352 3.65 13.92 -9.14
CA ALA A 352 2.30 14.47 -9.23
C ALA A 352 2.14 15.72 -8.36
N ASP A 353 2.59 15.67 -7.10
CA ASP A 353 2.58 16.85 -6.21
C ASP A 353 3.42 18.00 -6.81
N ARG A 354 4.59 17.68 -7.36
CA ARG A 354 5.44 18.68 -8.04
C ARG A 354 4.75 19.27 -9.28
N SER A 355 4.08 18.45 -10.08
CA SER A 355 3.33 18.89 -11.25
C SER A 355 2.19 19.84 -10.83
N ALA A 356 1.38 19.42 -9.86
CA ALA A 356 0.23 20.19 -9.39
C ALA A 356 0.62 21.54 -8.79
N THR A 357 1.73 21.58 -8.04
CA THR A 357 2.29 22.83 -7.49
C THR A 357 2.82 23.77 -8.60
N ASN A 358 3.17 23.23 -9.78
CA ASN A 358 3.65 23.96 -10.93
C ASN A 358 2.60 24.04 -12.08
N ASN A 359 1.34 24.27 -11.72
CA ASN A 359 0.21 24.49 -12.65
C ASN A 359 0.07 23.38 -13.71
N GLY A 360 0.20 22.11 -13.31
CA GLY A 360 0.03 20.97 -14.19
C GLY A 360 1.20 20.68 -15.12
N ARG A 361 2.36 21.33 -14.93
CA ARG A 361 3.54 21.10 -15.77
C ARG A 361 3.96 19.64 -15.72
N THR A 362 4.14 19.04 -16.88
CA THR A 362 4.56 17.64 -16.99
C THR A 362 5.91 17.39 -16.32
N VAL A 363 5.96 16.36 -15.50
CA VAL A 363 7.16 15.86 -14.84
C VAL A 363 7.49 14.48 -15.40
N LYS A 364 8.72 14.29 -15.86
CA LYS A 364 9.22 13.00 -16.36
C LYS A 364 9.64 12.09 -15.20
N LEU A 365 9.50 10.79 -15.38
CA LEU A 365 9.89 9.73 -14.48
C LEU A 365 10.97 8.83 -15.12
N PRO A 366 11.84 8.18 -14.35
CA PRO A 366 11.92 8.25 -12.88
C PRO A 366 12.54 9.56 -12.38
N LEU A 367 12.25 9.94 -11.11
CA LEU A 367 12.88 11.10 -10.45
C LEU A 367 14.29 10.77 -9.94
N ILE A 368 14.50 9.53 -9.52
CA ILE A 368 15.79 9.01 -9.08
C ILE A 368 16.44 8.35 -10.28
N LYS A 369 17.52 8.94 -10.77
CA LYS A 369 18.35 8.29 -11.80
C LYS A 369 18.96 7.03 -11.17
N GLN A 370 18.72 5.89 -11.76
CA GLN A 370 19.52 4.71 -11.43
C GLN A 370 20.96 5.06 -11.80
N THR A 371 21.82 5.19 -10.79
CA THR A 371 23.26 5.18 -11.03
C THR A 371 23.54 3.79 -11.59
N GLY A 372 23.96 3.74 -12.88
CA GLY A 372 24.34 2.50 -13.54
C GLY A 372 25.29 1.69 -12.67
N ASP A 373 25.13 0.39 -12.77
CA ASP A 373 26.04 -0.59 -12.21
C ASP A 373 27.48 -0.37 -12.71
#